data_c1f686d4eaf58e903b25db347adaeb0b
#
_entry.id   c1f686d4eaf58e903b25db347adaeb0b
#
_cell.length_a   1.000
_cell.length_b   1.000
_cell.length_c   1.000
_cell.angle_alpha   90.00
_cell.angle_beta   90.00
_cell.angle_gamma   90.00
#
_symmetry.space_group_name_H-M   'P 1'
#
loop_
_entity.id
_entity.type
_entity.pdbx_description
1 polymer ?
#
loop_
_entity_poly.entity_id
_entity_poly.type
_entity_poly.pdbx_seq_one_letter_code
_entity_poly.pdbx_strand_id
1 'polypeptide(L)'
;MNFLPDDTIFEKTRFKAEEIKSRLHETAYLNPKLTIFFEDKRQGSEEKIEYHEPEGIIGFITDMNHKKEVLHEPIYFKGEADGIGVEVALQYVNEFHENVVGFCNNIYNAEGGTHLTGFKTTFTTVMNQYARELGVLKEKDANFTGADIRNGMTAIISIKHPDPRFEGQTKTKLDNPDAAKAVGKVTGCLLYTSPSPRDTERSR
;
A
#
# COMPACT_ATOMS: atom_id res chain seq x y z
N MET A 1 -29.30 1.36 -1.86
CA MET A 1 -29.47 2.84 -1.97
C MET A 1 -29.61 3.14 -3.46
N ASN A 2 -30.63 3.89 -3.86
CA ASN A 2 -30.82 4.35 -5.24
C ASN A 2 -30.67 5.86 -5.25
N PHE A 3 -29.93 6.40 -6.21
CA PHE A 3 -29.79 7.85 -6.38
C PHE A 3 -29.65 8.18 -7.87
N LEU A 4 -30.08 9.34 -8.26
CA LEU A 4 -29.93 9.92 -9.58
C LEU A 4 -29.23 11.26 -9.42
N PRO A 5 -28.07 11.49 -10.10
CA PRO A 5 -27.44 12.80 -10.09
C PRO A 5 -28.36 13.85 -10.69
N ASP A 6 -28.42 15.02 -10.08
CA ASP A 6 -29.20 16.15 -10.56
C ASP A 6 -28.46 16.82 -11.73
N ASP A 7 -29.07 16.83 -12.91
CA ASP A 7 -28.52 17.40 -14.15
C ASP A 7 -28.51 18.93 -14.18
N THR A 8 -29.21 19.57 -13.23
CA THR A 8 -29.13 21.03 -13.04
C THR A 8 -27.90 21.46 -12.25
N ILE A 9 -27.28 20.54 -11.51
CA ILE A 9 -26.08 20.78 -10.68
C ILE A 9 -24.83 20.18 -11.30
N PHE A 10 -24.94 18.98 -11.88
CA PHE A 10 -23.82 18.24 -12.42
C PHE A 10 -23.82 18.27 -13.97
N GLU A 11 -22.79 18.81 -14.56
CA GLU A 11 -22.62 18.81 -16.02
C GLU A 11 -22.57 17.40 -16.63
N LYS A 12 -22.10 16.42 -15.85
CA LYS A 12 -21.97 15.01 -16.27
C LYS A 12 -22.64 14.11 -15.25
N THR A 13 -23.80 13.57 -15.61
CA THR A 13 -24.59 12.66 -14.77
C THR A 13 -24.37 11.19 -15.09
N ARG A 14 -23.57 10.87 -16.14
CA ARG A 14 -23.23 9.49 -16.50
C ARG A 14 -21.95 9.05 -15.76
N PHE A 15 -22.07 8.01 -14.95
CA PHE A 15 -20.91 7.37 -14.33
C PHE A 15 -20.07 6.63 -15.36
N LYS A 16 -18.75 6.67 -15.17
CA LYS A 16 -17.82 5.86 -15.94
C LYS A 16 -17.67 4.50 -15.25
N ALA A 17 -18.03 3.42 -15.96
CA ALA A 17 -17.98 2.07 -15.41
C ALA A 17 -16.56 1.69 -14.96
N GLU A 18 -15.54 2.05 -15.72
CA GLU A 18 -14.14 1.73 -15.41
C GLU A 18 -13.67 2.33 -14.07
N GLU A 19 -14.06 3.57 -13.77
CA GLU A 19 -13.72 4.21 -12.48
C GLU A 19 -14.39 3.48 -11.30
N ILE A 20 -15.64 3.03 -11.50
CA ILE A 20 -16.35 2.27 -10.47
C ILE A 20 -15.73 0.89 -10.30
N LYS A 21 -15.45 0.18 -11.41
CA LYS A 21 -14.82 -1.14 -11.40
C LYS A 21 -13.47 -1.11 -10.70
N SER A 22 -12.60 -0.17 -11.05
CA SER A 22 -11.31 0.00 -10.40
C SER A 22 -11.47 0.19 -8.89
N ARG A 23 -12.41 1.05 -8.48
CA ARG A 23 -12.65 1.31 -7.05
C ARG A 23 -13.21 0.12 -6.29
N LEU A 24 -14.08 -0.67 -6.92
CA LEU A 24 -14.63 -1.90 -6.34
C LEU A 24 -13.54 -2.98 -6.21
N HIS A 25 -12.67 -3.10 -7.21
CA HIS A 25 -11.56 -4.05 -7.18
C HIS A 25 -10.54 -3.68 -6.08
N GLU A 26 -10.13 -2.41 -5.98
CA GLU A 26 -9.32 -1.93 -4.85
C GLU A 26 -9.96 -2.26 -3.49
N THR A 27 -11.28 -2.08 -3.38
CA THR A 27 -12.01 -2.38 -2.15
C THR A 27 -11.99 -3.87 -1.82
N ALA A 28 -12.07 -4.74 -2.82
CA ALA A 28 -11.97 -6.18 -2.62
C ALA A 28 -10.58 -6.59 -2.13
N TYR A 29 -9.49 -6.06 -2.72
CA TYR A 29 -8.13 -6.29 -2.23
C TYR A 29 -7.91 -5.84 -0.79
N LEU A 30 -8.49 -4.71 -0.40
CA LEU A 30 -8.37 -4.19 0.97
C LEU A 30 -9.26 -4.92 1.99
N ASN A 31 -10.14 -5.81 1.53
CA ASN A 31 -11.06 -6.59 2.35
C ASN A 31 -11.17 -8.03 1.83
N PRO A 32 -10.18 -8.91 2.10
CA PRO A 32 -10.10 -10.26 1.52
C PRO A 32 -11.31 -11.17 1.78
N LYS A 33 -12.14 -10.83 2.78
CA LYS A 33 -13.35 -11.60 3.12
C LYS A 33 -14.61 -11.11 2.40
N LEU A 34 -14.49 -10.04 1.63
CA LEU A 34 -15.63 -9.41 0.94
C LEU A 34 -15.69 -9.91 -0.50
N THR A 35 -16.89 -10.30 -0.93
CA THR A 35 -17.20 -10.52 -2.34
C THR A 35 -18.09 -9.39 -2.82
N ILE A 36 -17.72 -8.77 -3.92
CA ILE A 36 -18.43 -7.62 -4.49
C ILE A 36 -18.94 -8.00 -5.87
N PHE A 37 -20.24 -7.84 -6.10
CA PHE A 37 -20.87 -8.02 -7.40
C PHE A 37 -21.14 -6.67 -8.04
N PHE A 38 -20.61 -6.47 -9.24
CA PHE A 38 -20.90 -5.30 -10.06
C PHE A 38 -21.71 -5.73 -11.27
N GLU A 39 -22.79 -5.01 -11.57
CA GLU A 39 -23.60 -5.21 -12.76
C GLU A 39 -23.87 -3.87 -13.46
N ASP A 40 -23.44 -3.74 -14.70
CA ASP A 40 -23.82 -2.63 -15.57
C ASP A 40 -25.01 -3.04 -16.42
N LYS A 41 -26.15 -2.37 -16.22
CA LYS A 41 -27.42 -2.64 -16.95
C LYS A 41 -27.69 -1.65 -18.09
N ARG A 42 -26.73 -0.81 -18.42
CA ARG A 42 -26.88 0.15 -19.49
C ARG A 42 -26.87 -0.57 -20.84
N GLN A 43 -27.77 -0.17 -21.72
CA GLN A 43 -27.91 -0.77 -23.04
C GLN A 43 -26.58 -0.69 -23.82
N GLY A 44 -26.09 -1.82 -24.31
CA GLY A 44 -24.82 -1.95 -25.03
C GLY A 44 -23.57 -2.03 -24.14
N SER A 45 -23.74 -2.09 -22.81
CA SER A 45 -22.65 -2.20 -21.83
C SER A 45 -22.97 -3.26 -20.77
N GLU A 46 -23.80 -4.24 -21.09
CA GLU A 46 -24.23 -5.28 -20.15
C GLU A 46 -23.03 -6.11 -19.70
N GLU A 47 -22.63 -5.93 -18.45
CA GLU A 47 -21.48 -6.61 -17.87
C GLU A 47 -21.77 -7.00 -16.42
N LYS A 48 -21.36 -8.20 -16.04
CA LYS A 48 -21.39 -8.69 -14.65
C LYS A 48 -20.01 -9.13 -14.25
N ILE A 49 -19.52 -8.59 -13.14
CA ILE A 49 -18.21 -8.90 -12.60
C ILE A 49 -18.37 -9.24 -11.12
N GLU A 50 -17.64 -10.26 -10.70
CA GLU A 50 -17.45 -10.62 -9.30
C GLU A 50 -16.01 -10.31 -8.92
N TYR A 51 -15.82 -9.55 -7.85
CA TYR A 51 -14.52 -9.27 -7.24
C TYR A 51 -14.43 -10.02 -5.92
N HIS A 52 -13.49 -10.94 -5.83
CA HIS A 52 -13.16 -11.68 -4.62
C HIS A 52 -11.66 -11.90 -4.59
N GLU A 53 -10.97 -11.21 -3.66
CA GLU A 53 -9.52 -11.15 -3.60
C GLU A 53 -8.99 -11.70 -2.27
N PRO A 54 -8.94 -13.04 -2.10
CA PRO A 54 -8.57 -13.68 -0.84
C PRO A 54 -7.10 -13.42 -0.44
N GLU A 55 -6.23 -13.13 -1.40
CA GLU A 55 -4.83 -12.79 -1.15
C GLU A 55 -4.63 -11.36 -0.63
N GLY A 56 -5.68 -10.53 -0.66
CA GLY A 56 -5.64 -9.17 -0.13
C GLY A 56 -4.60 -8.28 -0.80
N ILE A 57 -3.86 -7.51 -0.03
CA ILE A 57 -2.87 -6.57 -0.59
C ILE A 57 -1.66 -7.26 -1.23
N ILE A 58 -1.45 -8.56 -1.01
CA ILE A 58 -0.44 -9.35 -1.76
C ILE A 58 -0.89 -9.52 -3.20
N GLY A 59 -2.15 -9.93 -3.42
CA GLY A 59 -2.76 -9.99 -4.75
C GLY A 59 -2.75 -8.61 -5.43
N PHE A 60 -3.05 -7.56 -4.67
CA PHE A 60 -3.06 -6.19 -5.21
C PHE A 60 -1.69 -5.76 -5.74
N ILE A 61 -0.60 -6.00 -5.00
CA ILE A 61 0.75 -5.62 -5.47
C ILE A 61 1.18 -6.47 -6.67
N THR A 62 0.78 -7.74 -6.70
CA THR A 62 1.02 -8.63 -7.83
C THR A 62 0.30 -8.11 -9.08
N ASP A 63 -0.95 -7.68 -8.95
CA ASP A 63 -1.70 -7.07 -10.05
C ASP A 63 -1.09 -5.74 -10.53
N MET A 64 -0.66 -4.87 -9.60
CA MET A 64 0.04 -3.62 -9.94
C MET A 64 1.33 -3.86 -10.75
N ASN A 65 1.97 -4.99 -10.56
CA ASN A 65 3.26 -5.33 -11.18
C ASN A 65 3.15 -6.40 -12.28
N HIS A 66 1.95 -6.86 -12.65
CA HIS A 66 1.74 -7.98 -13.58
C HIS A 66 2.37 -7.80 -14.98
N LYS A 67 2.62 -6.55 -15.39
CA LYS A 67 3.28 -6.23 -16.68
C LYS A 67 4.73 -5.83 -16.52
N LYS A 68 5.29 -5.94 -15.31
CA LYS A 68 6.65 -5.51 -15.00
C LYS A 68 7.55 -6.71 -14.71
N GLU A 69 8.84 -6.54 -14.92
CA GLU A 69 9.83 -7.50 -14.50
C GLU A 69 10.05 -7.41 -13.00
N VAL A 70 9.51 -8.37 -12.24
CA VAL A 70 9.63 -8.42 -10.79
C VAL A 70 10.95 -9.07 -10.38
N LEU A 71 11.59 -8.55 -9.33
CA LEU A 71 12.90 -9.03 -8.86
C LEU A 71 12.79 -10.09 -7.77
N HIS A 72 11.66 -10.20 -7.10
CA HIS A 72 11.39 -11.15 -6.02
C HIS A 72 9.89 -11.29 -5.77
N GLU A 73 9.48 -12.30 -5.01
CA GLU A 73 8.11 -12.47 -4.53
C GLU A 73 7.70 -11.29 -3.60
N PRO A 74 6.40 -10.96 -3.52
CA PRO A 74 5.94 -9.89 -2.62
C PRO A 74 6.37 -10.14 -1.17
N ILE A 75 6.92 -9.12 -0.53
CA ILE A 75 7.20 -9.10 0.90
C ILE A 75 5.97 -8.51 1.58
N TYR A 76 5.38 -9.27 2.50
CA TYR A 76 4.19 -8.87 3.25
C TYR A 76 4.42 -8.95 4.74
N PHE A 77 3.94 -7.96 5.46
CA PHE A 77 3.86 -7.99 6.90
C PHE A 77 2.65 -7.22 7.43
N LYS A 78 2.19 -7.66 8.60
CA LYS A 78 1.05 -7.09 9.29
C LYS A 78 1.33 -7.01 10.78
N GLY A 79 0.87 -5.96 11.41
CA GLY A 79 0.98 -5.77 12.85
C GLY A 79 0.04 -4.70 13.35
N GLU A 80 0.08 -4.49 14.67
CA GLU A 80 -0.68 -3.45 15.33
C GLU A 80 0.22 -2.69 16.29
N ALA A 81 0.08 -1.40 16.33
CA ALA A 81 0.76 -0.53 17.28
C ALA A 81 -0.15 0.62 17.70
N ASP A 82 -0.23 0.86 19.00
CA ASP A 82 -1.01 1.95 19.60
C ASP A 82 -2.51 1.94 19.16
N GLY A 83 -3.10 0.72 18.97
CA GLY A 83 -4.48 0.54 18.50
C GLY A 83 -4.70 0.79 17.01
N ILE A 84 -3.61 0.97 16.24
CA ILE A 84 -3.67 1.16 14.79
C ILE A 84 -3.17 -0.11 14.10
N GLY A 85 -4.05 -0.75 13.34
CA GLY A 85 -3.69 -1.88 12.49
C GLY A 85 -2.91 -1.39 11.27
N VAL A 86 -1.82 -2.09 10.94
CA VAL A 86 -0.93 -1.77 9.81
C VAL A 86 -0.68 -3.01 8.98
N GLU A 87 -0.92 -2.92 7.70
CA GLU A 87 -0.57 -3.93 6.70
C GLU A 87 0.31 -3.29 5.62
N VAL A 88 1.38 -3.98 5.27
CA VAL A 88 2.32 -3.53 4.23
C VAL A 88 2.60 -4.69 3.29
N ALA A 89 2.50 -4.43 1.99
CA ALA A 89 3.05 -5.29 0.94
C ALA A 89 4.01 -4.47 0.09
N LEU A 90 5.17 -5.03 -0.25
CA LEU A 90 6.15 -4.39 -1.11
C LEU A 90 6.83 -5.38 -2.04
N GLN A 91 7.24 -4.91 -3.22
CA GLN A 91 7.94 -5.68 -4.22
C GLN A 91 8.82 -4.76 -5.06
N TYR A 92 10.03 -5.21 -5.38
CA TYR A 92 10.88 -4.48 -6.31
C TYR A 92 10.69 -4.97 -7.74
N VAL A 93 10.74 -4.03 -8.66
CA VAL A 93 10.66 -4.24 -10.10
C VAL A 93 11.85 -3.60 -10.79
N ASN A 94 12.18 -4.08 -11.98
CA ASN A 94 13.29 -3.54 -12.79
C ASN A 94 12.89 -2.23 -13.48
N GLU A 95 12.56 -1.21 -12.67
CA GLU A 95 12.21 0.15 -13.10
C GLU A 95 12.94 1.18 -12.23
N PHE A 96 12.97 2.45 -12.67
CA PHE A 96 13.71 3.52 -12.00
C PHE A 96 12.83 4.52 -11.24
N HIS A 97 11.62 4.14 -10.87
CA HIS A 97 10.73 5.01 -10.09
C HIS A 97 10.07 4.27 -8.93
N GLU A 98 9.73 5.01 -7.88
CA GLU A 98 8.94 4.45 -6.77
C GLU A 98 7.44 4.57 -7.06
N ASN A 99 6.68 3.55 -6.68
CA ASN A 99 5.22 3.56 -6.69
C ASN A 99 4.70 3.14 -5.31
N VAL A 100 4.54 4.10 -4.42
CA VAL A 100 4.11 3.88 -3.04
C VAL A 100 2.73 4.45 -2.83
N VAL A 101 1.75 3.58 -2.57
CA VAL A 101 0.36 3.96 -2.36
C VAL A 101 -0.08 3.73 -0.91
N GLY A 102 -0.92 4.62 -0.40
CA GLY A 102 -1.40 4.58 0.98
C GLY A 102 -2.91 4.54 1.07
N PHE A 103 -3.39 3.75 2.03
CA PHE A 103 -4.81 3.64 2.37
C PHE A 103 -5.01 3.81 3.87
N CYS A 104 -6.00 4.60 4.24
CA CYS A 104 -6.50 4.70 5.60
C CYS A 104 -7.98 4.35 5.63
N ASN A 105 -8.34 3.31 6.41
CA ASN A 105 -9.71 2.79 6.49
C ASN A 105 -10.33 2.52 5.10
N ASN A 106 -9.57 1.89 4.20
CA ASN A 106 -9.93 1.59 2.81
C ASN A 106 -10.10 2.82 1.89
N ILE A 107 -9.70 4.01 2.34
CA ILE A 107 -9.73 5.23 1.54
C ILE A 107 -8.34 5.45 0.97
N TYR A 108 -8.24 5.55 -0.35
CA TYR A 108 -7.01 5.88 -1.04
C TYR A 108 -6.58 7.32 -0.74
N ASN A 109 -5.36 7.50 -0.27
CA ASN A 109 -4.79 8.79 0.03
C ASN A 109 -3.86 9.21 -1.12
N ALA A 110 -4.43 9.80 -2.16
CA ALA A 110 -3.72 10.17 -3.39
C ALA A 110 -2.54 11.14 -3.14
N GLU A 111 -2.65 12.02 -2.15
CA GLU A 111 -1.60 12.95 -1.74
C GLU A 111 -0.73 12.37 -0.60
N GLY A 112 -0.94 11.09 -0.26
CA GLY A 112 -0.19 10.40 0.77
C GLY A 112 -0.61 10.77 2.19
N GLY A 113 0.38 11.01 3.04
CA GLY A 113 0.16 11.40 4.44
C GLY A 113 1.19 10.81 5.40
N THR A 114 0.92 10.99 6.67
CA THR A 114 1.83 10.65 7.77
C THR A 114 2.19 9.17 7.82
N HIS A 115 1.26 8.26 7.48
CA HIS A 115 1.51 6.82 7.41
C HIS A 115 2.57 6.46 6.37
N LEU A 116 2.54 7.08 5.17
CA LEU A 116 3.58 6.88 4.15
C LEU A 116 4.91 7.48 4.58
N THR A 117 4.91 8.63 5.25
CA THR A 117 6.13 9.25 5.80
C THR A 117 6.77 8.33 6.84
N GLY A 118 5.96 7.77 7.75
CA GLY A 118 6.41 6.81 8.77
C GLY A 118 7.06 5.57 8.14
N PHE A 119 6.42 4.99 7.13
CA PHE A 119 6.98 3.87 6.36
C PHE A 119 8.31 4.25 5.71
N LYS A 120 8.33 5.27 4.86
CA LYS A 120 9.51 5.68 4.07
C LYS A 120 10.73 5.97 4.94
N THR A 121 10.51 6.66 6.06
CA THR A 121 11.59 7.01 7.00
C THR A 121 12.16 5.77 7.68
N THR A 122 11.28 4.94 8.25
CA THR A 122 11.72 3.74 8.98
C THR A 122 12.33 2.71 8.05
N PHE A 123 11.73 2.48 6.88
CA PHE A 123 12.25 1.57 5.88
C PHE A 123 13.67 1.97 5.45
N THR A 124 13.90 3.26 5.19
CA THR A 124 15.23 3.80 4.85
C THR A 124 16.25 3.55 5.96
N THR A 125 15.86 3.75 7.21
CA THR A 125 16.73 3.52 8.37
C THR A 125 17.11 2.04 8.50
N VAL A 126 16.12 1.15 8.44
CA VAL A 126 16.33 -0.30 8.56
C VAL A 126 17.20 -0.83 7.43
N MET A 127 16.95 -0.42 6.19
CA MET A 127 17.74 -0.86 5.03
C MET A 127 19.20 -0.40 5.12
N ASN A 128 19.48 0.81 5.59
CA ASN A 128 20.85 1.27 5.81
C ASN A 128 21.54 0.48 6.93
N GLN A 129 20.80 0.12 7.97
CA GLN A 129 21.32 -0.72 9.04
C GLN A 129 21.69 -2.11 8.54
N TYR A 130 20.81 -2.77 7.80
CA TYR A 130 21.11 -4.05 7.17
C TYR A 130 22.28 -3.98 6.17
N ALA A 131 22.37 -2.92 5.38
CA ALA A 131 23.47 -2.72 4.46
C ALA A 131 24.83 -2.69 5.19
N ARG A 132 24.87 -2.14 6.41
CA ARG A 132 26.07 -2.16 7.27
C ARG A 132 26.33 -3.54 7.87
N GLU A 133 25.30 -4.18 8.40
CA GLU A 133 25.42 -5.54 8.98
C GLU A 133 25.88 -6.58 7.94
N LEU A 134 25.43 -6.45 6.70
CA LEU A 134 25.84 -7.30 5.59
C LEU A 134 27.21 -6.90 4.99
N GLY A 135 27.79 -5.77 5.42
CA GLY A 135 29.08 -5.27 4.94
C GLY A 135 29.02 -4.62 3.55
N VAL A 136 27.82 -4.35 3.04
CA VAL A 136 27.61 -3.58 1.78
C VAL A 136 28.06 -2.13 1.98
N LEU A 137 27.74 -1.54 3.15
CA LEU A 137 28.26 -0.26 3.58
C LEU A 137 29.31 -0.45 4.67
N LYS A 138 30.46 0.19 4.52
CA LYS A 138 31.51 0.27 5.55
C LYS A 138 31.16 1.37 6.56
N GLU A 139 31.79 1.36 7.74
CA GLU A 139 31.56 2.36 8.79
C GLU A 139 31.71 3.81 8.32
N LYS A 140 32.64 4.06 7.39
CA LYS A 140 32.94 5.40 6.86
C LYS A 140 32.09 5.79 5.64
N ASP A 141 31.32 4.88 5.09
CA ASP A 141 30.51 5.14 3.90
C ASP A 141 29.27 5.97 4.28
N ALA A 142 28.85 6.86 3.38
CA ALA A 142 27.60 7.56 3.54
C ALA A 142 26.42 6.56 3.43
N ASN A 143 25.33 6.86 4.13
CA ASN A 143 24.09 6.09 4.01
C ASN A 143 23.50 6.26 2.61
N PHE A 144 22.85 5.22 2.12
CA PHE A 144 21.95 5.34 0.97
C PHE A 144 20.84 6.35 1.28
N THR A 145 20.50 7.16 0.30
CA THR A 145 19.33 8.05 0.42
C THR A 145 18.03 7.25 0.36
N GLY A 146 16.95 7.84 0.86
CA GLY A 146 15.63 7.21 0.73
C GLY A 146 15.22 7.00 -0.73
N ALA A 147 15.64 7.87 -1.64
CA ALA A 147 15.38 7.73 -3.07
C ALA A 147 16.12 6.51 -3.67
N ASP A 148 17.39 6.32 -3.29
CA ASP A 148 18.17 5.17 -3.75
C ASP A 148 17.53 3.85 -3.32
N ILE A 149 17.12 3.76 -2.04
CA ILE A 149 16.51 2.56 -1.47
C ILE A 149 15.15 2.24 -2.09
N ARG A 150 14.34 3.27 -2.38
CA ARG A 150 12.99 3.07 -2.94
C ARG A 150 12.93 3.06 -4.46
N ASN A 151 14.07 3.19 -5.11
CA ASN A 151 14.15 3.09 -6.56
C ASN A 151 13.69 1.70 -7.05
N GLY A 152 12.72 1.64 -7.95
CA GLY A 152 12.10 0.41 -8.42
C GLY A 152 11.13 -0.26 -7.41
N MET A 153 10.80 0.38 -6.29
CA MET A 153 9.89 -0.18 -5.29
C MET A 153 8.42 0.12 -5.62
N THR A 154 7.60 -0.91 -5.67
CA THR A 154 6.15 -0.81 -5.52
C THR A 154 5.79 -1.19 -4.09
N ALA A 155 4.99 -0.38 -3.39
CA ALA A 155 4.55 -0.68 -2.02
C ALA A 155 3.13 -0.20 -1.76
N ILE A 156 2.40 -0.97 -0.97
CA ILE A 156 1.06 -0.66 -0.48
C ILE A 156 1.11 -0.61 1.04
N ILE A 157 0.71 0.52 1.62
CA ILE A 157 0.59 0.72 3.05
C ILE A 157 -0.88 0.94 3.39
N SER A 158 -1.51 -0.03 4.04
CA SER A 158 -2.90 0.04 4.48
C SER A 158 -2.96 0.11 6.01
N ILE A 159 -3.65 1.11 6.54
CA ILE A 159 -3.87 1.24 7.98
C ILE A 159 -5.34 1.23 8.33
N LYS A 160 -5.63 0.70 9.52
CA LYS A 160 -6.94 0.80 10.17
C LYS A 160 -6.78 1.69 11.41
N HIS A 161 -7.29 2.90 11.31
CA HIS A 161 -7.16 3.94 12.34
C HIS A 161 -8.51 4.21 12.99
N PRO A 162 -8.62 4.23 14.32
CA PRO A 162 -9.89 4.44 15.01
C PRO A 162 -10.45 5.85 14.82
N ASP A 163 -9.59 6.86 14.72
CA ASP A 163 -9.97 8.26 14.57
C ASP A 163 -9.09 8.98 13.53
N PRO A 164 -9.29 8.72 12.21
CA PRO A 164 -8.46 9.30 11.18
C PRO A 164 -8.79 10.77 10.93
N ARG A 165 -7.74 11.61 10.86
CA ARG A 165 -7.83 13.02 10.46
C ARG A 165 -7.19 13.21 9.11
N PHE A 166 -7.86 14.00 8.28
CA PHE A 166 -7.41 14.30 6.92
C PHE A 166 -7.32 15.83 6.75
N GLU A 167 -6.44 16.29 5.87
CA GLU A 167 -6.28 17.71 5.57
C GLU A 167 -7.52 18.33 4.90
N GLY A 168 -8.42 17.52 4.34
CA GLY A 168 -9.63 18.01 3.69
C GLY A 168 -10.73 16.97 3.58
N GLN A 169 -11.91 17.42 3.16
CA GLN A 169 -13.11 16.56 3.00
C GLN A 169 -12.94 15.47 1.93
N THR A 170 -12.07 15.66 0.96
CA THR A 170 -11.74 14.68 -0.06
C THR A 170 -10.91 13.50 0.47
N LYS A 171 -10.36 13.63 1.69
CA LYS A 171 -9.56 12.60 2.39
C LYS A 171 -8.34 12.13 1.61
N THR A 172 -7.79 12.99 0.76
CA THR A 172 -6.66 12.68 -0.09
C THR A 172 -5.33 12.61 0.66
N LYS A 173 -5.23 13.26 1.84
CA LYS A 173 -4.02 13.27 2.65
C LYS A 173 -4.33 13.05 4.13
N LEU A 174 -3.67 12.03 4.71
CA LEU A 174 -3.78 11.73 6.15
C LEU A 174 -2.83 12.61 6.97
N ASP A 175 -3.33 13.16 8.09
CA ASP A 175 -2.60 14.10 8.95
C ASP A 175 -2.46 13.63 10.41
N ASN A 176 -2.50 12.35 10.66
CA ASN A 176 -2.36 11.78 12.00
C ASN A 176 -0.90 11.52 12.36
N PRO A 177 -0.26 12.21 13.36
CA PRO A 177 1.11 11.93 13.77
C PRO A 177 1.30 10.54 14.39
N ASP A 178 0.28 9.99 15.05
CA ASP A 178 0.26 8.65 15.62
C ASP A 178 0.30 7.56 14.53
N ALA A 179 -0.31 7.80 13.37
CA ALA A 179 -0.22 6.91 12.21
C ALA A 179 1.23 6.74 11.74
N ALA A 180 2.01 7.83 11.68
CA ALA A 180 3.43 7.73 11.34
C ALA A 180 4.21 6.88 12.34
N LYS A 181 3.94 7.05 13.63
CA LYS A 181 4.58 6.27 14.72
C LYS A 181 4.21 4.81 14.65
N ALA A 182 2.91 4.50 14.49
CA ALA A 182 2.43 3.12 14.41
C ALA A 182 3.02 2.36 13.23
N VAL A 183 2.98 2.97 12.03
CA VAL A 183 3.59 2.38 10.83
C VAL A 183 5.11 2.22 11.01
N GLY A 184 5.79 3.21 11.57
CA GLY A 184 7.22 3.12 11.87
C GLY A 184 7.54 1.97 12.83
N LYS A 185 6.79 1.80 13.93
CA LYS A 185 6.98 0.70 14.89
C LYS A 185 6.81 -0.66 14.22
N VAL A 186 5.69 -0.86 13.49
CA VAL A 186 5.39 -2.13 12.81
C VAL A 186 6.44 -2.44 11.76
N THR A 187 6.79 -1.47 10.91
CA THR A 187 7.82 -1.63 9.87
C THR A 187 9.18 -1.97 10.47
N GLY A 188 9.61 -1.22 11.49
CA GLY A 188 10.89 -1.45 12.15
C GLY A 188 10.96 -2.81 12.85
N CYS A 189 9.95 -3.17 13.63
CA CYS A 189 9.90 -4.41 14.38
C CYS A 189 9.94 -5.64 13.48
N LEU A 190 9.09 -5.68 12.45
CA LEU A 190 8.92 -6.87 11.61
C LEU A 190 10.03 -7.05 10.58
N LEU A 191 10.59 -5.97 10.07
CA LEU A 191 11.79 -6.06 9.22
C LEU A 191 13.02 -6.51 10.04
N TYR A 192 13.11 -6.10 11.32
CA TYR A 192 14.22 -6.47 12.19
C TYR A 192 14.16 -7.93 12.68
N THR A 193 12.96 -8.52 12.77
CA THR A 193 12.77 -9.90 13.23
C THR A 193 12.77 -10.93 12.10
N SER A 194 12.82 -10.51 10.86
CA SER A 194 13.04 -11.42 9.73
C SER A 194 14.42 -12.06 9.86
N PRO A 195 14.54 -13.41 9.76
CA PRO A 195 15.83 -14.08 9.94
C PRO A 195 16.86 -13.52 8.95
N SER A 196 17.96 -13.02 9.50
CA SER A 196 19.10 -12.58 8.69
C SER A 196 19.64 -13.76 7.86
N PRO A 197 20.13 -13.54 6.64
CA PRO A 197 20.82 -14.60 5.88
C PRO A 197 21.93 -15.29 6.67
N ARG A 198 22.53 -14.62 7.67
CA ARG A 198 23.53 -15.20 8.57
C ARG A 198 22.96 -16.19 9.60
N ASP A 199 21.69 -16.09 9.94
CA ASP A 199 21.05 -17.02 10.90
C ASP A 199 20.77 -18.37 10.25
N THR A 200 20.56 -18.41 8.94
CA THR A 200 20.40 -19.65 8.18
C THR A 200 21.72 -20.40 7.94
N GLU A 201 22.88 -19.71 7.97
CA GLU A 201 24.20 -20.36 7.84
C GLU A 201 24.71 -20.97 9.14
N ARG A 202 24.27 -20.52 10.31
CA ARG A 202 24.63 -21.07 11.62
C ARG A 202 23.88 -22.35 12.00
N SER A 203 22.87 -22.74 11.23
CA SER A 203 22.04 -23.93 11.46
C SER A 203 22.40 -25.14 10.58
N ARG A 204 23.56 -25.11 9.91
CA ARG A 204 24.09 -26.23 9.14
C ARG A 204 25.39 -26.75 9.69
#